data_87925efb7c2347e515c20c52495ba9f0
#
_entry.id   87925efb7c2347e515c20c52495ba9f0
#
_cell.length_a   1.000
_cell.length_b   1.000
_cell.length_c   1.000
_cell.angle_alpha   90.00
_cell.angle_beta   90.00
_cell.angle_gamma   90.00
#
_symmetry.space_group_name_H-M   'P 1'
#
loop_
_entity.id
_entity.type
_entity.pdbx_description
1 polymer ?
#
loop_
_entity_poly.entity_id
_entity_poly.type
_entity_poly.pdbx_seq_one_letter_code
_entity_poly.pdbx_strand_id
1 'polypeptide(L)'
;MKDLKGTKTEQNLMTAFAGESQARNKYTYYASKAKKDGYEQIAALFEDTANNEKEHAKLWFKLLHGGMPSTVDNLKDAAAGENYEWTDMYAKMAEEAREEGFDDIAKTMEGVAAIEKTHEERYLKLLANIESGEVFVRKGEQVWE
;
A
#
# COMPACT_ATOMS: atom_id res chain seq x y z
N MET A 1 16.19 10.27 20.76
CA MET A 1 14.92 9.66 21.14
C MET A 1 15.13 8.21 21.55
N LYS A 2 14.33 7.74 22.47
CA LYS A 2 14.39 6.35 22.89
C LYS A 2 14.04 5.42 21.74
N ASP A 3 14.75 4.29 21.64
CA ASP A 3 14.53 3.32 20.59
C ASP A 3 13.18 2.61 20.76
N LEU A 4 12.39 2.58 19.70
CA LEU A 4 11.09 1.93 19.70
C LEU A 4 11.18 0.41 19.53
N LYS A 5 12.28 -0.08 18.98
CA LYS A 5 12.41 -1.48 18.60
C LYS A 5 12.10 -2.43 19.75
N GLY A 6 11.18 -3.37 19.51
CA GLY A 6 10.81 -4.39 20.49
C GLY A 6 9.87 -3.90 21.58
N THR A 7 9.44 -2.66 21.53
CA THR A 7 8.57 -2.11 22.58
C THR A 7 7.08 -2.35 22.29
N LYS A 8 6.26 -2.25 23.31
CA LYS A 8 4.81 -2.26 23.16
C LYS A 8 4.33 -1.06 22.35
N THR A 9 5.01 0.08 22.48
CA THR A 9 4.68 1.29 21.73
C THR A 9 4.87 1.06 20.24
N GLU A 10 5.94 0.39 19.83
CA GLU A 10 6.13 0.02 18.43
C GLU A 10 4.95 -0.81 17.93
N GLN A 11 4.57 -1.83 18.68
CA GLN A 11 3.45 -2.69 18.33
C GLN A 11 2.16 -1.88 18.20
N ASN A 12 1.93 -0.96 19.13
CA ASN A 12 0.74 -0.10 19.11
C ASN A 12 0.72 0.81 17.88
N LEU A 13 1.87 1.35 17.50
CA LEU A 13 1.97 2.18 16.30
C LEU A 13 1.68 1.39 15.02
N MET A 14 2.15 0.14 14.96
CA MET A 14 1.86 -0.74 13.84
C MET A 14 0.36 -1.03 13.74
N THR A 15 -0.27 -1.33 14.87
CA THR A 15 -1.70 -1.57 14.94
C THR A 15 -2.50 -0.32 14.56
N ALA A 16 -2.08 0.84 15.05
CA ALA A 16 -2.74 2.11 14.73
C ALA A 16 -2.62 2.43 13.23
N PHE A 17 -1.44 2.23 12.65
CA PHE A 17 -1.24 2.43 11.22
C PHE A 17 -2.15 1.51 10.40
N ALA A 18 -2.23 0.24 10.75
CA ALA A 18 -3.07 -0.72 10.06
C ALA A 18 -4.56 -0.35 10.16
N GLY A 19 -5.00 0.05 11.35
CA GLY A 19 -6.40 0.44 11.58
C GLY A 19 -6.80 1.68 10.80
N GLU A 20 -5.97 2.70 10.82
CA GLU A 20 -6.24 3.94 10.07
C GLU A 20 -6.22 3.70 8.56
N SER A 21 -5.28 2.89 8.08
CA SER A 21 -5.20 2.54 6.67
C SER A 21 -6.46 1.79 6.21
N GLN A 22 -6.96 0.88 7.02
CA GLN A 22 -8.20 0.16 6.73
C GLN A 22 -9.40 1.10 6.72
N ALA A 23 -9.50 1.97 7.72
CA ALA A 23 -10.58 2.94 7.83
C ALA A 23 -10.60 3.88 6.62
N ARG A 24 -9.43 4.36 6.22
CA ARG A 24 -9.30 5.25 5.07
C ARG A 24 -9.89 4.61 3.81
N ASN A 25 -9.59 3.35 3.56
CA ASN A 25 -10.14 2.67 2.39
C ASN A 25 -11.65 2.45 2.49
N LYS A 26 -12.12 2.01 3.65
CA LYS A 26 -13.55 1.80 3.88
C LYS A 26 -14.34 3.08 3.63
N TYR A 27 -13.89 4.20 4.18
CA TYR A 27 -14.60 5.47 4.04
C TYR A 27 -14.63 5.96 2.61
N THR A 28 -13.56 5.69 1.84
CA THR A 28 -13.56 6.00 0.42
C THR A 28 -14.65 5.17 -0.31
N TYR A 29 -14.79 3.89 0.03
CA TYR A 29 -15.82 3.04 -0.55
C TYR A 29 -17.22 3.49 -0.13
N TYR A 30 -17.37 3.87 1.13
CA TYR A 30 -18.67 4.36 1.65
C TYR A 30 -19.07 5.66 0.97
N ALA A 31 -18.11 6.55 0.74
CA ALA A 31 -18.36 7.80 0.03
C ALA A 31 -18.87 7.52 -1.39
N SER A 32 -18.24 6.59 -2.08
CA SER A 32 -18.67 6.21 -3.43
C SER A 32 -20.10 5.69 -3.46
N LYS A 33 -20.44 4.83 -2.50
CA LYS A 33 -21.81 4.30 -2.41
C LYS A 33 -22.82 5.38 -2.09
N ALA A 34 -22.50 6.25 -1.13
CA ALA A 34 -23.39 7.34 -0.77
C ALA A 34 -23.65 8.27 -1.96
N LYS A 35 -22.63 8.54 -2.75
CA LYS A 35 -22.75 9.38 -3.93
C LYS A 35 -23.69 8.74 -4.97
N LYS A 36 -23.53 7.45 -5.21
CA LYS A 36 -24.39 6.71 -6.14
C LYS A 36 -25.85 6.73 -5.70
N ASP A 37 -26.08 6.73 -4.39
CA ASP A 37 -27.43 6.76 -3.83
C ASP A 37 -28.00 8.18 -3.73
N GLY A 38 -27.22 9.21 -4.11
CA GLY A 38 -27.67 10.59 -4.11
C GLY A 38 -27.47 11.34 -2.81
N TYR A 39 -26.73 10.76 -1.85
CA TYR A 39 -26.48 11.38 -0.56
C TYR A 39 -25.16 12.19 -0.61
N GLU A 40 -25.20 13.35 -1.26
CA GLU A 40 -24.00 14.14 -1.49
C GLU A 40 -23.32 14.61 -0.20
N GLN A 41 -24.10 15.03 0.79
CA GLN A 41 -23.54 15.51 2.06
C GLN A 41 -22.85 14.36 2.82
N ILE A 42 -23.46 13.19 2.84
CA ILE A 42 -22.90 12.02 3.50
C ILE A 42 -21.62 11.60 2.76
N ALA A 43 -21.63 11.61 1.44
CA ALA A 43 -20.45 11.28 0.64
C ALA A 43 -19.29 12.22 0.95
N ALA A 44 -19.57 13.53 1.03
CA ALA A 44 -18.56 14.53 1.35
C ALA A 44 -17.95 14.29 2.75
N LEU A 45 -18.80 13.95 3.72
CA LEU A 45 -18.33 13.66 5.07
C LEU A 45 -17.40 12.45 5.10
N PHE A 46 -17.76 11.37 4.39
CA PHE A 46 -16.90 10.19 4.30
C PHE A 46 -15.57 10.50 3.61
N GLU A 47 -15.58 11.31 2.55
CA GLU A 47 -14.35 11.70 1.87
C GLU A 47 -13.43 12.50 2.79
N ASP A 48 -13.99 13.46 3.53
CA ASP A 48 -13.22 14.26 4.48
C ASP A 48 -12.61 13.38 5.56
N THR A 49 -13.40 12.45 6.09
CA THR A 49 -12.93 11.55 7.13
C THR A 49 -11.86 10.61 6.58
N ALA A 50 -12.02 10.11 5.36
CA ALA A 50 -11.00 9.27 4.73
C ALA A 50 -9.66 10.01 4.61
N ASN A 51 -9.69 11.30 4.25
CA ASN A 51 -8.49 12.12 4.16
C ASN A 51 -7.85 12.34 5.52
N ASN A 52 -8.65 12.50 6.57
CA ASN A 52 -8.14 12.62 7.93
C ASN A 52 -7.46 11.32 8.37
N GLU A 53 -8.07 10.18 8.08
CA GLU A 53 -7.50 8.88 8.43
C GLU A 53 -6.17 8.62 7.71
N LYS A 54 -6.06 9.08 6.46
CA LYS A 54 -4.82 9.02 5.71
C LYS A 54 -3.70 9.80 6.40
N GLU A 55 -4.01 10.99 6.90
CA GLU A 55 -3.04 11.83 7.61
C GLU A 55 -2.65 11.24 8.96
N HIS A 56 -3.60 10.64 9.68
CA HIS A 56 -3.30 9.92 10.91
C HIS A 56 -2.36 8.74 10.67
N ALA A 57 -2.65 7.95 9.63
CA ALA A 57 -1.80 6.82 9.26
C ALA A 57 -0.37 7.30 8.95
N LYS A 58 -0.24 8.44 8.28
CA LYS A 58 1.05 9.02 7.95
C LYS A 58 1.84 9.42 9.21
N LEU A 59 1.16 9.94 10.22
CA LEU A 59 1.81 10.26 11.50
C LEU A 59 2.44 9.00 12.12
N TRP A 60 1.68 7.91 12.19
CA TRP A 60 2.16 6.65 12.77
C TRP A 60 3.28 6.06 11.92
N PHE A 61 3.16 6.14 10.61
CA PHE A 61 4.19 5.67 9.69
C PHE A 61 5.51 6.41 9.93
N LYS A 62 5.47 7.73 10.03
CA LYS A 62 6.68 8.52 10.25
C LYS A 62 7.34 8.22 11.59
N LEU A 63 6.54 8.01 12.63
CA LEU A 63 7.09 7.64 13.93
C LEU A 63 7.76 6.27 13.89
N LEU A 64 7.18 5.32 13.14
CA LEU A 64 7.74 3.98 12.99
C LEU A 64 9.07 3.99 12.23
N HIS A 65 9.21 4.88 11.25
CA HIS A 65 10.36 4.88 10.33
C HIS A 65 11.33 6.04 10.57
N GLY A 66 11.11 6.85 11.59
CA GLY A 66 11.98 8.00 11.86
C GLY A 66 11.84 9.10 10.81
N GLY A 67 10.69 9.20 10.18
CA GLY A 67 10.40 10.14 9.10
C GLY A 67 9.97 9.41 7.83
N MET A 68 9.82 10.14 6.75
CA MET A 68 9.52 9.55 5.44
C MET A 68 10.83 9.06 4.83
N PRO A 69 10.94 7.76 4.48
CA PRO A 69 12.18 7.26 3.87
C PRO A 69 12.41 7.85 2.47
N SER A 70 13.62 7.71 1.97
CA SER A 70 13.99 8.21 0.64
C SER A 70 13.22 7.48 -0.46
N THR A 71 13.17 8.09 -1.64
CA THR A 71 12.53 7.47 -2.80
C THR A 71 13.17 6.12 -3.13
N VAL A 72 14.49 6.02 -3.06
CA VAL A 72 15.20 4.76 -3.30
C VAL A 72 14.77 3.70 -2.29
N ASP A 73 14.75 4.05 -1.01
CA ASP A 73 14.31 3.12 0.03
C ASP A 73 12.85 2.72 -0.16
N ASN A 74 12.01 3.67 -0.54
CA ASN A 74 10.59 3.40 -0.77
C ASN A 74 10.39 2.45 -1.95
N LEU A 75 11.19 2.59 -3.02
CA LEU A 75 11.13 1.65 -4.14
C LEU A 75 11.55 0.24 -3.74
N LYS A 76 12.59 0.15 -2.91
CA LYS A 76 13.05 -1.15 -2.41
C LYS A 76 11.98 -1.81 -1.54
N ASP A 77 11.40 -1.04 -0.65
CA ASP A 77 10.33 -1.54 0.22
C ASP A 77 9.10 -1.97 -0.58
N ALA A 78 8.70 -1.14 -1.54
CA ALA A 78 7.55 -1.46 -2.39
C ALA A 78 7.79 -2.74 -3.19
N ALA A 79 8.97 -2.89 -3.80
CA ALA A 79 9.30 -4.10 -4.55
C ALA A 79 9.30 -5.33 -3.66
N ALA A 80 9.87 -5.23 -2.45
CA ALA A 80 9.90 -6.34 -1.50
C ALA A 80 8.50 -6.71 -1.04
N GLY A 81 7.64 -5.73 -0.79
CA GLY A 81 6.26 -5.95 -0.40
C GLY A 81 5.46 -6.67 -1.49
N GLU A 82 5.59 -6.19 -2.73
CA GLU A 82 4.92 -6.83 -3.86
C GLU A 82 5.43 -8.27 -4.04
N ASN A 83 6.74 -8.47 -3.92
CA ASN A 83 7.30 -9.82 -4.04
C ASN A 83 6.71 -10.76 -2.99
N TYR A 84 6.66 -10.35 -1.73
CA TYR A 84 6.08 -11.15 -0.67
C TYR A 84 4.61 -11.48 -0.98
N GLU A 85 3.86 -10.50 -1.46
CA GLU A 85 2.43 -10.68 -1.72
C GLU A 85 2.16 -11.70 -2.82
N TRP A 86 2.92 -11.68 -3.92
CA TRP A 86 2.62 -12.60 -5.01
C TRP A 86 3.33 -13.96 -4.88
N THR A 87 4.51 -14.02 -4.22
CA THR A 87 5.21 -15.30 -4.08
C THR A 87 4.70 -16.12 -2.89
N ASP A 88 4.43 -15.46 -1.76
CA ASP A 88 4.10 -16.13 -0.51
C ASP A 88 2.65 -15.93 -0.09
N MET A 89 2.26 -14.70 0.14
CA MET A 89 0.98 -14.39 0.78
C MET A 89 -0.21 -14.88 -0.04
N TYR A 90 -0.37 -14.38 -1.25
CA TYR A 90 -1.53 -14.74 -2.07
C TYR A 90 -1.45 -16.16 -2.62
N ALA A 91 -0.25 -16.66 -2.89
CA ALA A 91 -0.09 -18.03 -3.33
C ALA A 91 -0.63 -19.00 -2.26
N LYS A 92 -0.25 -18.77 -1.01
CA LYS A 92 -0.69 -19.59 0.11
C LYS A 92 -2.19 -19.40 0.38
N MET A 93 -2.64 -18.17 0.37
CA MET A 93 -4.06 -17.88 0.62
C MET A 93 -4.97 -18.48 -0.45
N ALA A 94 -4.55 -18.44 -1.72
CA ALA A 94 -5.32 -19.06 -2.80
C ALA A 94 -5.39 -20.56 -2.63
N GLU A 95 -4.29 -21.20 -2.24
CA GLU A 95 -4.26 -22.64 -1.98
C GLU A 95 -5.22 -22.99 -0.84
N GLU A 96 -5.16 -22.25 0.25
CA GLU A 96 -6.06 -22.45 1.39
C GLU A 96 -7.52 -22.26 1.01
N ALA A 97 -7.80 -21.25 0.19
CA ALA A 97 -9.16 -21.00 -0.27
C ALA A 97 -9.69 -22.19 -1.11
N ARG A 98 -8.85 -22.76 -1.98
CA ARG A 98 -9.26 -23.92 -2.76
C ARG A 98 -9.52 -25.14 -1.89
N GLU A 99 -8.69 -25.35 -0.90
CA GLU A 99 -8.87 -26.46 0.05
C GLU A 99 -10.19 -26.34 0.81
N GLU A 100 -10.60 -25.13 1.09
CA GLU A 100 -11.86 -24.85 1.79
C GLU A 100 -13.07 -24.75 0.86
N GLY A 101 -12.88 -24.91 -0.45
CA GLY A 101 -13.95 -24.88 -1.42
C GLY A 101 -14.30 -23.51 -1.99
N PHE A 102 -13.46 -22.51 -1.76
CA PHE A 102 -13.69 -21.15 -2.26
C PHE A 102 -12.90 -20.87 -3.53
N ASP A 103 -13.22 -21.60 -4.60
CA ASP A 103 -12.46 -21.51 -5.86
C ASP A 103 -12.48 -20.12 -6.50
N ASP A 104 -13.61 -19.41 -6.42
CA ASP A 104 -13.72 -18.08 -6.99
C ASP A 104 -12.84 -17.08 -6.25
N ILE A 105 -12.78 -17.19 -4.92
CA ILE A 105 -11.91 -16.35 -4.11
C ILE A 105 -10.44 -16.66 -4.45
N ALA A 106 -10.10 -17.95 -4.59
CA ALA A 106 -8.75 -18.35 -4.97
C ALA A 106 -8.34 -17.74 -6.32
N LYS A 107 -9.23 -17.77 -7.30
CA LYS A 107 -8.96 -17.17 -8.62
C LYS A 107 -8.74 -15.68 -8.52
N THR A 108 -9.53 -15.00 -7.71
CA THR A 108 -9.36 -13.55 -7.49
C THR A 108 -8.00 -13.25 -6.87
N MET A 109 -7.60 -14.03 -5.87
CA MET A 109 -6.30 -13.88 -5.23
C MET A 109 -5.15 -14.14 -6.20
N GLU A 110 -5.29 -15.15 -7.05
CA GLU A 110 -4.29 -15.45 -8.09
C GLU A 110 -4.18 -14.33 -9.11
N GLY A 111 -5.31 -13.74 -9.48
CA GLY A 111 -5.34 -12.60 -10.40
C GLY A 111 -4.65 -11.38 -9.81
N VAL A 112 -4.90 -11.10 -8.54
CA VAL A 112 -4.22 -10.00 -7.85
C VAL A 112 -2.72 -10.28 -7.74
N ALA A 113 -2.34 -11.52 -7.42
CA ALA A 113 -0.93 -11.90 -7.35
C ALA A 113 -0.20 -11.64 -8.68
N ALA A 114 -0.85 -11.93 -9.81
CA ALA A 114 -0.26 -11.66 -11.12
C ALA A 114 -0.03 -10.17 -11.34
N ILE A 115 -0.93 -9.31 -10.85
CA ILE A 115 -0.78 -7.86 -10.93
C ILE A 115 0.37 -7.41 -10.01
N GLU A 116 0.45 -7.97 -8.80
CA GLU A 116 1.51 -7.64 -7.85
C GLU A 116 2.89 -7.94 -8.45
N LYS A 117 3.00 -9.02 -9.21
CA LYS A 117 4.24 -9.37 -9.89
C LYS A 117 4.65 -8.29 -10.90
N THR A 118 3.70 -7.76 -11.67
CA THR A 118 4.00 -6.68 -12.62
C THR A 118 4.38 -5.39 -11.88
N HIS A 119 3.79 -5.14 -10.73
CA HIS A 119 4.17 -4.00 -9.89
C HIS A 119 5.62 -4.13 -9.43
N GLU A 120 6.00 -5.30 -8.95
CA GLU A 120 7.38 -5.54 -8.52
C GLU A 120 8.36 -5.29 -9.67
N GLU A 121 8.09 -5.84 -10.84
CA GLU A 121 8.96 -5.66 -12.01
C GLU A 121 9.13 -4.19 -12.35
N ARG A 122 8.05 -3.41 -12.27
CA ARG A 122 8.08 -1.99 -12.54
C ARG A 122 8.92 -1.23 -11.53
N TYR A 123 8.75 -1.52 -10.24
CA TYR A 123 9.53 -0.86 -9.19
C TYR A 123 11.01 -1.19 -9.30
N LEU A 124 11.35 -2.44 -9.60
CA LEU A 124 12.74 -2.85 -9.77
C LEU A 124 13.39 -2.16 -10.97
N LYS A 125 12.65 -1.99 -12.05
CA LYS A 125 13.14 -1.28 -13.23
C LYS A 125 13.40 0.19 -12.92
N LEU A 126 12.48 0.85 -12.24
CA LEU A 126 12.65 2.25 -11.85
C LEU A 126 13.82 2.41 -10.90
N LEU A 127 13.98 1.49 -9.95
CA LEU A 127 15.10 1.51 -9.03
C LEU A 127 16.42 1.39 -9.79
N ALA A 128 16.51 0.45 -10.73
CA ALA A 128 17.70 0.27 -11.55
C ALA A 128 18.03 1.52 -12.36
N ASN A 129 17.01 2.20 -12.89
CA ASN A 129 17.21 3.44 -13.64
C ASN A 129 17.79 4.55 -12.76
N ILE A 130 17.33 4.67 -11.54
CA ILE A 130 17.86 5.66 -10.60
C ILE A 130 19.31 5.33 -10.26
N GLU A 131 19.59 4.08 -9.94
CA GLU A 131 20.94 3.65 -9.54
C GLU A 131 21.94 3.77 -10.68
N SER A 132 21.52 3.60 -11.93
CA SER A 132 22.37 3.78 -13.09
C SER A 132 22.45 5.22 -13.57
N GLY A 133 21.60 6.10 -13.06
CA GLY A 133 21.53 7.50 -13.49
C GLY A 133 20.75 7.73 -14.76
N GLU A 134 20.08 6.72 -15.31
CA GLU A 134 19.34 6.85 -16.57
C GLU A 134 18.20 7.84 -16.51
N VAL A 135 17.60 8.04 -15.34
CA VAL A 135 16.54 9.01 -15.15
C VAL A 135 16.98 10.40 -15.59
N PHE A 136 18.22 10.75 -15.28
CA PHE A 136 18.76 12.08 -15.62
C PHE A 136 19.38 12.11 -17.01
N VAL A 137 19.78 10.98 -17.53
CA VAL A 137 20.35 10.90 -18.88
C VAL A 137 19.29 11.19 -19.93
N ARG A 138 18.04 10.85 -19.66
CA ARG A 138 16.93 11.05 -20.60
C ARG A 138 16.32 12.44 -20.55
N LYS A 139 16.91 13.34 -19.83
CA LYS A 139 16.33 14.63 -19.56
C LYS A 139 16.04 15.49 -20.77
N GLY A 140 16.72 15.28 -21.86
CA GLY A 140 16.49 16.02 -23.10
C GLY A 140 15.16 15.70 -23.74
N GLU A 141 14.62 14.54 -23.46
CA GLU A 141 13.38 14.07 -24.04
C GLU A 141 12.20 14.36 -23.12
N GLN A 142 12.39 14.16 -21.85
CA GLN A 142 11.33 14.37 -20.88
C GLN A 142 11.85 14.31 -19.47
N VAL A 143 11.04 14.84 -18.57
CA VAL A 143 11.34 14.81 -17.15
C VAL A 143 10.56 13.66 -16.52
N TRP A 144 11.19 12.95 -15.61
CA TRP A 144 10.54 11.92 -14.85
C TRP A 144 9.75 12.52 -13.70
N GLU A 145 8.48 12.27 -13.71
CA GLU A 145 7.58 12.74 -12.67
C GLU A 145 7.09 11.67 -11.75
#